data_6cf2e3bd3497f057d25a0e153441f52e
#
_entry.id   6cf2e3bd3497f057d25a0e153441f52e
#
_cell.length_a   1.000
_cell.length_b   1.000
_cell.length_c   1.000
_cell.angle_alpha   90.00
_cell.angle_beta   90.00
_cell.angle_gamma   90.00
#
_symmetry.space_group_name_H-M   'P 1'
#
loop_
_entity.id
_entity.type
_entity.pdbx_description
1 polymer ?
#
loop_
_entity_poly.entity_id
_entity_poly.type
_entity_poly.pdbx_seq_one_letter_code
_entity_poly.pdbx_strand_id
1 'polypeptide(L)'
;MSDIIRLLPESIANQIAAGEVVPAPAYLVKELVENSIDAGASQIQVEIVGAGRQSVSVTDDGKGMSPTDARMAFERHATSKLQTIDDLQRLTTMGFRGEALAAIASVCQVELQTRIASLDVGTELIIEGTRVKSQSPVACAVGTTLKAKNIFYNTPGRRKHLEARKEATELMEIWREFAKVALANPQIAFSLRGAGKYDKTLPASSLKERIIGIGGQKLSKALIPVSYES
;
A
#
# COMPACT_ATOMS: atom_id res chain seq x y z
N MET A 1 6.89 4.21 -47.65
CA MET A 1 7.23 4.63 -46.26
C MET A 1 6.71 3.58 -45.35
N SER A 2 7.54 3.01 -44.48
CA SER A 2 7.06 2.02 -43.51
C SER A 2 6.39 2.72 -42.34
N ASP A 3 5.26 2.18 -41.85
CA ASP A 3 4.54 2.73 -40.70
C ASP A 3 5.46 2.77 -39.48
N ILE A 4 5.53 3.92 -38.80
CA ILE A 4 6.46 4.18 -37.69
C ILE A 4 5.78 3.89 -36.35
N ILE A 5 4.46 4.05 -36.28
CA ILE A 5 3.67 3.83 -35.06
C ILE A 5 3.42 2.33 -34.83
N ARG A 6 3.77 1.85 -33.64
CA ARG A 6 3.57 0.44 -33.27
C ARG A 6 2.92 0.37 -31.88
N LEU A 7 2.10 -0.66 -31.67
CA LEU A 7 1.59 -0.99 -30.34
C LEU A 7 2.77 -1.40 -29.42
N LEU A 8 2.79 -0.84 -28.21
CA LEU A 8 3.76 -1.25 -27.21
C LEU A 8 3.42 -2.65 -26.71
N PRO A 9 4.43 -3.48 -26.42
CA PRO A 9 4.24 -4.71 -25.64
C PRO A 9 3.54 -4.38 -24.32
N GLU A 10 2.62 -5.24 -23.90
CA GLU A 10 1.81 -5.03 -22.68
C GLU A 10 2.67 -4.79 -21.43
N SER A 11 3.79 -5.50 -21.29
CA SER A 11 4.73 -5.32 -20.20
C SER A 11 5.32 -3.90 -20.14
N ILE A 12 5.61 -3.30 -21.28
CA ILE A 12 6.14 -1.92 -21.36
C ILE A 12 5.01 -0.91 -21.06
N ALA A 13 3.82 -1.12 -21.62
CA ALA A 13 2.65 -0.29 -21.33
C ALA A 13 2.32 -0.29 -19.84
N ASN A 14 2.39 -1.47 -19.19
CA ASN A 14 2.18 -1.62 -17.76
C ASN A 14 3.24 -0.89 -16.92
N GLN A 15 4.52 -0.94 -17.31
CA GLN A 15 5.58 -0.20 -16.61
C GLN A 15 5.45 1.33 -16.77
N ILE A 16 4.97 1.82 -17.91
CA ILE A 16 4.70 3.24 -18.12
C ILE A 16 3.54 3.69 -17.23
N ALA A 17 2.41 2.98 -17.29
CA ALA A 17 1.23 3.27 -16.48
C ALA A 17 1.51 3.18 -14.99
N ALA A 18 2.27 2.17 -14.55
CA ALA A 18 2.69 2.02 -13.15
C ALA A 18 3.51 3.22 -12.65
N GLY A 19 4.18 3.95 -13.55
CA GLY A 19 4.92 5.13 -13.16
C GLY A 19 4.08 6.31 -12.74
N GLU A 20 2.83 6.35 -13.16
CA GLU A 20 1.85 7.35 -12.73
C GLU A 20 1.25 6.97 -11.37
N VAL A 21 1.12 5.68 -11.09
CA VAL A 21 0.54 5.14 -9.85
C VAL A 21 1.57 5.02 -8.73
N VAL A 22 2.79 4.56 -9.05
CA VAL A 22 3.87 4.29 -8.08
C VAL A 22 5.13 5.05 -8.49
N PRO A 23 5.20 6.36 -8.25
CA PRO A 23 6.39 7.16 -8.59
C PRO A 23 7.54 7.04 -7.57
N ALA A 24 7.27 6.64 -6.33
CA ALA A 24 8.25 6.58 -5.23
C ALA A 24 7.78 5.60 -4.13
N PRO A 25 8.69 5.17 -3.20
CA PRO A 25 8.35 4.28 -2.08
C PRO A 25 7.19 4.78 -1.20
N ALA A 26 7.04 6.08 -1.03
CA ALA A 26 5.94 6.67 -0.25
C ALA A 26 4.56 6.29 -0.79
N TYR A 27 4.43 6.12 -2.11
CA TYR A 27 3.18 5.70 -2.75
C TYR A 27 2.89 4.20 -2.53
N LEU A 28 3.93 3.35 -2.42
CA LEU A 28 3.73 1.97 -1.98
C LEU A 28 3.08 1.94 -0.59
N VAL A 29 3.61 2.73 0.35
CA VAL A 29 3.05 2.82 1.70
C VAL A 29 1.59 3.28 1.64
N LYS A 30 1.32 4.36 0.91
CA LYS A 30 -0.03 4.91 0.77
C LYS A 30 -1.01 3.85 0.24
N GLU A 31 -0.75 3.28 -0.93
CA GLU A 31 -1.67 2.35 -1.59
C GLU A 31 -1.89 1.06 -0.76
N LEU A 32 -0.83 0.51 -0.16
CA LEU A 32 -0.93 -0.70 0.65
C LEU A 32 -1.69 -0.46 1.95
N VAL A 33 -1.45 0.66 2.64
CA VAL A 33 -2.18 1.02 3.87
C VAL A 33 -3.65 1.31 3.57
N GLU A 34 -3.98 2.02 2.48
CA GLU A 34 -5.36 2.26 2.05
C GLU A 34 -6.09 0.94 1.72
N ASN A 35 -5.40 -0.03 1.10
CA ASN A 35 -5.98 -1.36 0.87
C ASN A 35 -6.25 -2.11 2.18
N SER A 36 -5.38 -2.00 3.18
CA SER A 36 -5.60 -2.59 4.50
C SER A 36 -6.81 -1.98 5.22
N ILE A 37 -6.99 -0.66 5.12
CA ILE A 37 -8.18 0.03 5.67
C ILE A 37 -9.45 -0.45 4.97
N ASP A 38 -9.44 -0.53 3.64
CA ASP A 38 -10.57 -1.02 2.84
C ASP A 38 -10.88 -2.52 3.12
N ALA A 39 -9.89 -3.27 3.60
CA ALA A 39 -10.08 -4.65 4.09
C ALA A 39 -10.68 -4.72 5.50
N GLY A 40 -10.95 -3.59 6.14
CA GLY A 40 -11.54 -3.51 7.49
C GLY A 40 -10.52 -3.80 8.60
N ALA A 41 -9.25 -3.53 8.39
CA ALA A 41 -8.22 -3.75 9.39
C ALA A 41 -8.41 -2.86 10.62
N SER A 42 -8.15 -3.42 11.80
CA SER A 42 -8.07 -2.71 13.08
C SER A 42 -6.62 -2.39 13.49
N GLN A 43 -5.65 -3.14 12.93
CA GLN A 43 -4.22 -2.96 13.14
C GLN A 43 -3.47 -3.03 11.83
N ILE A 44 -2.60 -2.05 11.58
CA ILE A 44 -1.79 -1.98 10.36
C ILE A 44 -0.33 -1.70 10.75
N GLN A 45 0.57 -2.59 10.32
CA GLN A 45 2.00 -2.49 10.56
C GLN A 45 2.73 -2.25 9.24
N VAL A 46 3.58 -1.23 9.20
CA VAL A 46 4.41 -0.87 8.04
C VAL A 46 5.87 -1.04 8.42
N GLU A 47 6.61 -1.82 7.64
CA GLU A 47 8.05 -2.01 7.80
C GLU A 47 8.79 -1.54 6.55
N ILE A 48 9.85 -0.75 6.75
CA ILE A 48 10.64 -0.12 5.70
C ILE A 48 12.09 -0.60 5.78
N VAL A 49 12.65 -1.01 4.65
CA VAL A 49 14.07 -1.35 4.55
C VAL A 49 14.71 -0.53 3.42
N GLY A 50 15.87 0.08 3.71
CA GLY A 50 16.61 0.89 2.73
C GLY A 50 15.81 2.09 2.23
N ALA A 51 15.13 2.81 3.14
CA ALA A 51 14.24 3.92 2.80
C ALA A 51 13.13 3.54 1.78
N GLY A 52 12.67 2.28 1.82
CA GLY A 52 11.65 1.73 0.93
C GLY A 52 12.17 1.25 -0.43
N ARG A 53 13.45 1.41 -0.72
CA ARG A 53 14.08 0.94 -1.96
C ARG A 53 14.25 -0.56 -1.98
N GLN A 54 14.65 -1.16 -0.85
CA GLN A 54 14.83 -2.60 -0.71
C GLN A 54 13.50 -3.30 -0.44
N SER A 55 12.71 -2.79 0.52
CA SER A 55 11.34 -3.27 0.70
C SER A 55 10.46 -2.29 1.47
N VAL A 56 9.16 -2.38 1.15
CA VAL A 56 8.03 -1.88 1.92
C VAL A 56 7.16 -3.10 2.21
N SER A 57 6.90 -3.38 3.48
CA SER A 57 6.00 -4.44 3.93
C SER A 57 4.84 -3.84 4.71
N VAL A 58 3.62 -4.25 4.39
CA VAL A 58 2.42 -3.88 5.14
C VAL A 58 1.72 -5.15 5.59
N THR A 59 1.46 -5.24 6.90
CA THR A 59 0.74 -6.35 7.53
C THR A 59 -0.52 -5.80 8.19
N ASP A 60 -1.66 -6.43 7.95
CA ASP A 60 -2.95 -6.08 8.52
C ASP A 60 -3.70 -7.29 9.05
N ASP A 61 -4.65 -7.03 9.95
CA ASP A 61 -5.59 -7.99 10.51
C ASP A 61 -6.99 -7.92 9.86
N GLY A 62 -7.07 -7.41 8.63
CA GLY A 62 -8.32 -7.29 7.88
C GLY A 62 -8.92 -8.64 7.46
N LYS A 63 -9.94 -8.59 6.60
CA LYS A 63 -10.69 -9.79 6.15
C LYS A 63 -9.85 -10.83 5.41
N GLY A 64 -8.66 -10.48 4.92
CA GLY A 64 -7.84 -11.32 4.07
C GLY A 64 -8.44 -11.57 2.69
N MET A 65 -7.83 -12.51 1.95
CA MET A 65 -8.26 -12.92 0.61
C MET A 65 -8.30 -14.43 0.50
N SER A 66 -9.24 -14.96 -0.27
CA SER A 66 -9.21 -16.36 -0.71
C SER A 66 -8.02 -16.62 -1.66
N PRO A 67 -7.60 -17.88 -1.89
CA PRO A 67 -6.53 -18.16 -2.84
C PRO A 67 -6.81 -17.63 -4.26
N THR A 68 -8.07 -17.62 -4.68
CA THR A 68 -8.49 -17.09 -5.98
C THR A 68 -8.43 -15.57 -5.99
N ASP A 69 -8.99 -14.91 -4.96
CA ASP A 69 -8.98 -13.45 -4.85
C ASP A 69 -7.56 -12.90 -4.74
N ALA A 70 -6.67 -13.59 -4.00
CA ALA A 70 -5.26 -13.22 -3.87
C ALA A 70 -4.56 -13.13 -5.23
N ARG A 71 -4.89 -14.04 -6.15
CA ARG A 71 -4.39 -14.01 -7.53
C ARG A 71 -5.06 -12.92 -8.37
N MET A 72 -6.38 -12.84 -8.28
CA MET A 72 -7.17 -11.86 -9.05
C MET A 72 -6.85 -10.42 -8.66
N ALA A 73 -6.46 -10.16 -7.41
CA ALA A 73 -6.14 -8.83 -6.92
C ALA A 73 -4.97 -8.14 -7.68
N PHE A 74 -4.14 -8.90 -8.39
CA PHE A 74 -3.04 -8.38 -9.21
C PHE A 74 -3.37 -8.27 -10.71
N GLU A 75 -4.58 -8.68 -11.11
CA GLU A 75 -5.07 -8.44 -12.47
C GLU A 75 -5.53 -6.98 -12.62
N ARG A 76 -5.31 -6.43 -13.81
CA ARG A 76 -5.76 -5.04 -14.10
C ARG A 76 -7.30 -5.00 -14.16
N HIS A 77 -7.85 -3.91 -13.63
CA HIS A 77 -9.29 -3.69 -13.58
C HIS A 77 -10.05 -4.72 -12.71
N ALA A 78 -9.34 -5.53 -11.93
CA ALA A 78 -9.94 -6.39 -10.94
C ALA A 78 -10.15 -5.60 -9.63
N THR A 79 -11.41 -5.42 -9.25
CA THR A 79 -11.77 -4.72 -8.02
C THR A 79 -12.98 -5.39 -7.37
N SER A 80 -12.95 -5.52 -6.05
CA SER A 80 -14.12 -5.90 -5.26
C SER A 80 -14.99 -4.70 -4.85
N LYS A 81 -14.57 -3.49 -5.23
CA LYS A 81 -15.11 -2.22 -4.71
C LYS A 81 -16.13 -1.57 -5.64
N LEU A 82 -16.16 -1.97 -6.92
CA LEU A 82 -17.08 -1.45 -7.93
C LEU A 82 -17.65 -2.61 -8.75
N GLN A 83 -18.96 -2.63 -8.93
CA GLN A 83 -19.65 -3.56 -9.81
C GLN A 83 -20.52 -2.84 -10.84
N THR A 84 -20.96 -1.61 -10.53
CA THR A 84 -21.83 -0.81 -11.37
C THR A 84 -21.35 0.63 -11.50
N ILE A 85 -21.89 1.36 -12.48
CA ILE A 85 -21.62 2.81 -12.65
C ILE A 85 -22.16 3.61 -11.45
N ASP A 86 -23.24 3.17 -10.84
CA ASP A 86 -23.84 3.83 -9.66
C ASP A 86 -22.94 3.74 -8.43
N ASP A 87 -22.12 2.68 -8.32
CA ASP A 87 -21.12 2.55 -7.24
C ASP A 87 -20.06 3.66 -7.33
N LEU A 88 -19.77 4.16 -8.54
CA LEU A 88 -18.83 5.26 -8.75
C LEU A 88 -19.32 6.57 -8.09
N GLN A 89 -20.62 6.78 -8.00
CA GLN A 89 -21.22 7.96 -7.38
C GLN A 89 -21.34 7.85 -5.85
N ARG A 90 -21.19 6.63 -5.30
CA ARG A 90 -21.35 6.31 -3.88
C ARG A 90 -20.07 5.76 -3.25
N LEU A 91 -18.90 6.13 -3.81
CA LEU A 91 -17.62 5.62 -3.33
C LEU A 91 -17.41 5.93 -1.86
N THR A 92 -17.28 4.88 -1.05
CA THR A 92 -16.94 4.93 0.38
C THR A 92 -15.55 4.36 0.66
N THR A 93 -14.89 3.78 -0.35
CA THR A 93 -13.55 3.19 -0.25
C THR A 93 -12.47 4.17 -0.70
N MET A 94 -11.26 4.06 -0.12
CA MET A 94 -10.12 4.91 -0.49
C MET A 94 -9.59 4.56 -1.88
N GLY A 95 -9.55 3.27 -2.26
CA GLY A 95 -9.17 2.79 -3.57
C GLY A 95 -10.37 2.27 -4.36
N PHE A 96 -10.43 2.49 -5.67
CA PHE A 96 -11.54 2.03 -6.51
C PHE A 96 -11.14 1.54 -7.91
N ARG A 97 -9.95 1.89 -8.40
CA ARG A 97 -9.54 1.65 -9.80
C ARG A 97 -9.11 0.21 -10.10
N GLY A 98 -8.84 -0.63 -9.09
CA GLY A 98 -8.33 -2.00 -9.30
C GLY A 98 -6.98 -2.05 -10.02
N GLU A 99 -6.14 -1.02 -9.89
CA GLU A 99 -4.88 -0.90 -10.63
C GLU A 99 -3.65 -0.84 -9.71
N ALA A 100 -3.81 -0.52 -8.42
CA ALA A 100 -2.69 -0.28 -7.53
C ALA A 100 -1.78 -1.52 -7.35
N LEU A 101 -2.36 -2.69 -7.06
CA LEU A 101 -1.58 -3.92 -6.88
C LEU A 101 -0.94 -4.40 -8.18
N ALA A 102 -1.64 -4.29 -9.30
CA ALA A 102 -1.09 -4.59 -10.64
C ALA A 102 0.08 -3.67 -10.98
N ALA A 103 -0.04 -2.35 -10.68
CA ALA A 103 1.03 -1.38 -10.86
C ALA A 103 2.23 -1.69 -9.97
N ILE A 104 2.02 -2.01 -8.69
CA ILE A 104 3.08 -2.43 -7.75
C ILE A 104 3.80 -3.65 -8.28
N ALA A 105 3.08 -4.71 -8.69
CA ALA A 105 3.67 -5.94 -9.22
C ALA A 105 4.45 -5.73 -10.53
N SER A 106 4.12 -4.68 -11.29
CA SER A 106 4.84 -4.37 -12.53
C SER A 106 6.21 -3.74 -12.31
N VAL A 107 6.46 -3.12 -11.13
CA VAL A 107 7.71 -2.42 -10.81
C VAL A 107 8.43 -2.95 -9.56
N CYS A 108 7.80 -3.89 -8.83
CA CYS A 108 8.35 -4.55 -7.65
C CYS A 108 8.31 -6.07 -7.80
N GLN A 109 9.16 -6.76 -7.04
CA GLN A 109 8.96 -8.16 -6.72
C GLN A 109 8.03 -8.23 -5.51
N VAL A 110 6.94 -8.99 -5.60
CA VAL A 110 5.89 -9.03 -4.57
C VAL A 110 5.83 -10.39 -3.89
N GLU A 111 5.78 -10.37 -2.58
CA GLU A 111 5.42 -11.52 -1.73
C GLU A 111 4.13 -11.15 -0.98
N LEU A 112 3.11 -11.97 -1.15
CA LEU A 112 1.82 -11.82 -0.47
C LEU A 112 1.57 -13.07 0.36
N GLN A 113 1.18 -12.90 1.62
CA GLN A 113 0.60 -13.95 2.45
C GLN A 113 -0.75 -13.46 2.95
N THR A 114 -1.78 -14.27 2.79
CA THR A 114 -3.13 -13.86 3.17
C THR A 114 -3.98 -15.04 3.57
N ARG A 115 -4.94 -14.82 4.49
CA ARG A 115 -5.89 -15.81 4.95
C ARG A 115 -7.21 -15.18 5.34
N ILE A 116 -8.31 -15.77 4.90
CA ILE A 116 -9.66 -15.44 5.38
C ILE A 116 -10.00 -16.27 6.62
N ALA A 117 -10.89 -15.77 7.48
CA ALA A 117 -11.25 -16.42 8.75
C ALA A 117 -11.86 -17.83 8.59
N SER A 118 -12.48 -18.11 7.45
CA SER A 118 -13.12 -19.41 7.18
C SER A 118 -12.16 -20.52 6.70
N LEU A 119 -10.87 -20.21 6.52
CA LEU A 119 -9.84 -21.17 6.12
C LEU A 119 -8.80 -21.33 7.21
N ASP A 120 -8.39 -22.59 7.47
CA ASP A 120 -7.34 -22.90 8.44
C ASP A 120 -5.94 -22.58 7.94
N VAL A 121 -5.76 -22.64 6.60
CA VAL A 121 -4.48 -22.42 5.92
C VAL A 121 -4.59 -21.24 4.99
N GLY A 122 -3.60 -20.36 5.04
CA GLY A 122 -3.49 -19.22 4.15
C GLY A 122 -2.84 -19.56 2.81
N THR A 123 -2.71 -18.56 1.98
CA THR A 123 -2.05 -18.62 0.66
C THR A 123 -0.85 -17.67 0.64
N GLU A 124 0.28 -18.18 0.17
CA GLU A 124 1.42 -17.38 -0.26
C GLU A 124 1.43 -17.25 -1.77
N LEU A 125 1.68 -16.03 -2.25
CA LEU A 125 1.80 -15.70 -3.66
C LEU A 125 3.10 -14.94 -3.91
N ILE A 126 3.92 -15.43 -4.84
CA ILE A 126 5.15 -14.77 -5.28
C ILE A 126 4.93 -14.26 -6.71
N ILE A 127 5.14 -12.95 -6.91
CA ILE A 127 4.95 -12.30 -8.21
C ILE A 127 6.22 -11.56 -8.62
N GLU A 128 6.61 -11.71 -9.87
CA GLU A 128 7.73 -11.00 -10.46
C GLU A 128 7.42 -10.65 -11.92
N GLY A 129 7.56 -9.38 -12.28
CA GLY A 129 7.30 -8.89 -13.64
C GLY A 129 5.86 -9.13 -14.10
N THR A 130 4.88 -8.91 -13.21
CA THR A 130 3.45 -9.16 -13.42
C THR A 130 3.06 -10.64 -13.57
N ARG A 131 4.01 -11.57 -13.39
CA ARG A 131 3.75 -13.01 -13.51
C ARG A 131 3.79 -13.68 -12.15
N VAL A 132 2.78 -14.48 -11.86
CA VAL A 132 2.79 -15.37 -10.70
C VAL A 132 3.87 -16.43 -10.90
N LYS A 133 4.86 -16.45 -10.01
CA LYS A 133 5.94 -17.45 -9.99
C LYS A 133 5.54 -18.68 -9.21
N SER A 134 4.88 -18.48 -8.07
CA SER A 134 4.37 -19.56 -7.24
C SER A 134 3.13 -19.13 -6.48
N GLN A 135 2.27 -20.11 -6.22
CA GLN A 135 1.18 -20.00 -5.26
C GLN A 135 1.17 -21.28 -4.43
N SER A 136 1.27 -21.15 -3.11
CA SER A 136 1.39 -22.28 -2.20
C SER A 136 0.64 -22.04 -0.89
N PRO A 137 0.20 -23.11 -0.20
CA PRO A 137 -0.32 -22.98 1.15
C PRO A 137 0.74 -22.46 2.13
N VAL A 138 0.34 -21.62 3.09
CA VAL A 138 1.21 -21.09 4.14
C VAL A 138 0.45 -20.96 5.46
N ALA A 139 1.14 -21.19 6.56
CA ALA A 139 0.60 -20.89 7.88
C ALA A 139 0.75 -19.40 8.17
N CYS A 140 -0.36 -18.67 8.23
CA CYS A 140 -0.38 -17.25 8.57
C CYS A 140 -1.65 -16.88 9.36
N ALA A 141 -1.63 -15.72 10.00
CA ALA A 141 -2.80 -15.16 10.67
C ALA A 141 -3.90 -14.78 9.67
N VAL A 142 -5.11 -14.54 10.15
CA VAL A 142 -6.17 -13.90 9.34
C VAL A 142 -5.73 -12.48 9.03
N GLY A 143 -5.95 -12.03 7.79
CA GLY A 143 -5.49 -10.73 7.30
C GLY A 143 -4.55 -10.88 6.12
N THR A 144 -3.73 -9.86 5.88
CA THR A 144 -2.82 -9.82 4.74
C THR A 144 -1.45 -9.27 5.15
N THR A 145 -0.40 -9.90 4.67
CA THR A 145 0.96 -9.35 4.64
C THR A 145 1.38 -9.23 3.18
N LEU A 146 1.64 -8.01 2.73
CA LEU A 146 2.18 -7.75 1.40
C LEU A 146 3.54 -7.08 1.52
N LYS A 147 4.55 -7.66 0.88
CA LYS A 147 5.91 -7.15 0.83
C LYS A 147 6.29 -6.85 -0.61
N ALA A 148 6.45 -5.56 -0.93
CA ALA A 148 6.96 -5.08 -2.20
C ALA A 148 8.48 -4.88 -2.08
N LYS A 149 9.26 -5.62 -2.88
CA LYS A 149 10.73 -5.62 -2.83
C LYS A 149 11.33 -5.01 -4.08
N ASN A 150 12.51 -4.40 -3.92
CA ASN A 150 13.36 -3.94 -5.02
C ASN A 150 12.61 -3.05 -6.02
N ILE A 151 11.97 -1.99 -5.52
CA ILE A 151 11.22 -1.06 -6.38
C ILE A 151 12.05 -0.63 -7.59
N PHE A 152 11.44 -0.64 -8.78
CA PHE A 152 12.09 -0.34 -10.07
C PHE A 152 13.22 -1.30 -10.48
N TYR A 153 13.24 -2.55 -9.97
CA TYR A 153 14.27 -3.53 -10.32
C TYR A 153 14.37 -3.78 -11.82
N ASN A 154 13.28 -3.65 -12.55
CA ASN A 154 13.14 -3.87 -13.99
C ASN A 154 13.04 -2.55 -14.81
N THR A 155 13.24 -1.39 -14.20
CA THR A 155 13.21 -0.07 -14.83
C THR A 155 14.46 0.74 -14.48
N PRO A 156 15.61 0.47 -15.14
CA PRO A 156 16.92 1.00 -14.74
C PRO A 156 16.99 2.53 -14.64
N GLY A 157 16.30 3.25 -15.53
CA GLY A 157 16.29 4.72 -15.50
C GLY A 157 15.61 5.27 -14.25
N ARG A 158 14.47 4.69 -13.83
CA ARG A 158 13.77 5.07 -12.59
C ARG A 158 14.56 4.69 -11.35
N ARG A 159 15.15 3.48 -11.37
CA ARG A 159 16.00 3.00 -10.29
C ARG A 159 17.17 3.96 -10.05
N LYS A 160 17.90 4.34 -11.10
CA LYS A 160 18.99 5.32 -11.03
C LYS A 160 18.53 6.67 -10.48
N HIS A 161 17.38 7.16 -10.91
CA HIS A 161 16.80 8.40 -10.40
C HIS A 161 16.48 8.30 -8.90
N LEU A 162 15.87 7.20 -8.47
CA LEU A 162 15.56 6.94 -7.06
C LEU A 162 16.83 6.84 -6.20
N GLU A 163 17.86 6.13 -6.69
CA GLU A 163 19.16 5.97 -6.01
C GLU A 163 19.90 7.30 -5.84
N ALA A 164 19.70 8.26 -6.75
CA ALA A 164 20.28 9.61 -6.67
C ALA A 164 19.63 10.51 -5.59
N ARG A 165 18.41 10.17 -5.14
CA ARG A 165 17.72 10.94 -4.09
C ARG A 165 18.30 10.62 -2.71
N LYS A 166 18.25 11.56 -1.78
CA LYS A 166 18.69 11.35 -0.39
C LYS A 166 17.69 10.46 0.35
N GLU A 167 18.18 9.46 1.07
CA GLU A 167 17.32 8.57 1.89
C GLU A 167 16.46 9.34 2.89
N ALA A 168 17.00 10.40 3.49
CA ALA A 168 16.24 11.24 4.42
C ALA A 168 15.01 11.89 3.76
N THR A 169 15.07 12.19 2.46
CA THR A 169 13.93 12.74 1.70
C THR A 169 12.87 11.65 1.48
N GLU A 170 13.28 10.43 1.08
CA GLU A 170 12.37 9.29 0.93
C GLU A 170 11.65 8.97 2.26
N LEU A 171 12.40 8.88 3.36
CA LEU A 171 11.83 8.61 4.68
C LEU A 171 10.85 9.70 5.13
N MET A 172 11.14 10.97 4.81
CA MET A 172 10.22 12.07 5.11
C MET A 172 8.93 11.98 4.29
N GLU A 173 9.02 11.61 3.01
CA GLU A 173 7.85 11.42 2.15
C GLU A 173 7.01 10.22 2.60
N ILE A 174 7.66 9.10 2.95
CA ILE A 174 7.01 7.92 3.53
C ILE A 174 6.25 8.31 4.80
N TRP A 175 6.92 9.01 5.73
CA TRP A 175 6.28 9.50 6.95
C TRP A 175 5.08 10.39 6.67
N ARG A 176 5.18 11.29 5.69
CA ARG A 176 4.11 12.22 5.33
C ARG A 176 2.86 11.47 4.86
N GLU A 177 3.02 10.50 3.94
CA GLU A 177 1.88 9.73 3.44
C GLU A 177 1.29 8.83 4.54
N PHE A 178 2.12 8.14 5.33
CA PHE A 178 1.68 7.36 6.48
C PHE A 178 0.92 8.21 7.50
N ALA A 179 1.44 9.37 7.86
CA ALA A 179 0.83 10.27 8.85
C ALA A 179 -0.53 10.82 8.39
N LYS A 180 -0.70 11.14 7.10
CA LYS A 180 -2.00 11.57 6.53
C LYS A 180 -3.06 10.50 6.72
N VAL A 181 -2.75 9.25 6.34
CA VAL A 181 -3.68 8.14 6.43
C VAL A 181 -4.00 7.81 7.89
N ALA A 182 -2.97 7.77 8.76
CA ALA A 182 -3.13 7.51 10.18
C ALA A 182 -3.94 8.61 10.89
N LEU A 183 -3.82 9.87 10.47
CA LEU A 183 -4.60 10.99 11.01
C LEU A 183 -6.08 10.88 10.65
N ALA A 184 -6.39 10.50 9.41
CA ALA A 184 -7.77 10.34 8.94
C ALA A 184 -8.49 9.13 9.58
N ASN A 185 -7.73 8.18 10.15
CA ASN A 185 -8.26 6.92 10.71
C ASN A 185 -7.81 6.71 12.16
N PRO A 186 -8.18 7.58 13.11
CA PRO A 186 -7.70 7.49 14.50
C PRO A 186 -8.15 6.21 15.22
N GLN A 187 -9.24 5.58 14.78
CA GLN A 187 -9.80 4.33 15.32
C GLN A 187 -8.95 3.09 15.01
N ILE A 188 -8.01 3.17 14.05
CA ILE A 188 -7.12 2.06 13.66
C ILE A 188 -5.77 2.22 14.37
N ALA A 189 -5.20 1.12 14.85
CA ALA A 189 -3.84 1.11 15.39
C ALA A 189 -2.83 1.01 14.24
N PHE A 190 -1.83 1.90 14.25
CA PHE A 190 -0.77 1.93 13.23
C PHE A 190 0.61 1.79 13.84
N SER A 191 1.52 1.12 13.13
CA SER A 191 2.95 1.19 13.43
C SER A 191 3.77 1.38 12.16
N LEU A 192 4.82 2.20 12.25
CA LEU A 192 5.83 2.40 11.21
C LEU A 192 7.19 2.09 11.82
N ARG A 193 7.94 1.19 11.20
CA ARG A 193 9.27 0.74 11.62
C ARG A 193 10.26 0.80 10.45
N GLY A 194 11.54 0.98 10.78
CA GLY A 194 12.61 1.07 9.78
C GLY A 194 12.70 2.43 9.10
N ALA A 195 11.93 3.42 9.55
CA ALA A 195 11.95 4.80 9.07
C ALA A 195 12.82 5.73 9.96
N GLY A 196 13.64 5.16 10.86
CA GLY A 196 14.57 5.87 11.72
C GLY A 196 13.85 6.82 12.68
N LYS A 197 14.14 8.12 12.60
CA LYS A 197 13.49 9.12 13.48
C LYS A 197 11.96 9.22 13.30
N TYR A 198 11.42 8.65 12.24
CA TYR A 198 9.99 8.61 11.95
C TYR A 198 9.31 7.32 12.43
N ASP A 199 10.05 6.40 13.06
CA ASP A 199 9.46 5.22 13.68
C ASP A 199 8.39 5.64 14.69
N LYS A 200 7.20 5.07 14.58
CA LYS A 200 6.05 5.40 15.39
C LYS A 200 5.17 4.20 15.69
N THR A 201 4.59 4.21 16.87
CA THR A 201 3.45 3.37 17.25
C THR A 201 2.31 4.30 17.65
N LEU A 202 1.19 4.17 16.97
CA LEU A 202 0.00 5.01 17.12
C LEU A 202 -1.17 4.06 17.48
N PRO A 203 -1.51 3.88 18.76
CA PRO A 203 -2.64 3.03 19.15
C PRO A 203 -3.95 3.62 18.61
N ALA A 204 -5.00 2.80 18.50
CA ALA A 204 -6.36 3.28 18.28
C ALA A 204 -6.71 4.28 19.38
N SER A 205 -7.27 5.43 19.00
CA SER A 205 -7.42 6.57 19.91
C SER A 205 -8.46 7.57 19.40
N SER A 206 -8.73 8.60 20.18
CA SER A 206 -9.48 9.77 19.72
C SER A 206 -8.67 10.58 18.70
N LEU A 207 -9.36 11.39 17.88
CA LEU A 207 -8.70 12.28 16.92
C LEU A 207 -7.67 13.22 17.61
N LYS A 208 -8.02 13.75 18.78
CA LYS A 208 -7.12 14.60 19.57
C LYS A 208 -5.82 13.88 19.95
N GLU A 209 -5.92 12.67 20.47
CA GLU A 209 -4.77 11.85 20.85
C GLU A 209 -3.94 11.46 19.63
N ARG A 210 -4.59 11.14 18.50
CA ARG A 210 -3.93 10.87 17.24
C ARG A 210 -3.12 12.07 16.73
N ILE A 211 -3.68 13.30 16.76
CA ILE A 211 -2.98 14.53 16.40
C ILE A 211 -1.74 14.71 17.29
N ILE A 212 -1.87 14.50 18.60
CA ILE A 212 -0.76 14.60 19.55
C ILE A 212 0.29 13.51 19.27
N GLY A 213 -0.13 12.27 19.00
CA GLY A 213 0.77 11.16 18.68
C GLY A 213 1.63 11.42 17.44
N ILE A 214 1.05 12.05 16.41
CA ILE A 214 1.74 12.40 15.17
C ILE A 214 2.60 13.66 15.36
N GLY A 215 2.04 14.73 15.89
CA GLY A 215 2.67 16.05 15.93
C GLY A 215 3.45 16.36 17.21
N GLY A 216 3.35 15.49 18.23
CA GLY A 216 4.06 15.60 19.50
C GLY A 216 3.29 16.33 20.59
N GLN A 217 3.74 16.15 21.84
CA GLN A 217 3.07 16.64 23.05
C GLN A 217 2.87 18.17 23.10
N LYS A 218 3.68 18.94 22.38
CA LYS A 218 3.51 20.39 22.33
C LYS A 218 2.14 20.83 21.79
N LEU A 219 1.53 20.00 20.92
CA LEU A 219 0.21 20.29 20.37
C LEU A 219 -0.93 20.13 21.38
N SER A 220 -0.75 19.35 22.47
CA SER A 220 -1.82 19.10 23.45
C SER A 220 -2.42 20.36 24.06
N LYS A 221 -1.60 21.39 24.24
CA LYS A 221 -2.02 22.71 24.78
C LYS A 221 -2.53 23.69 23.72
N ALA A 222 -2.26 23.41 22.44
CA ALA A 222 -2.62 24.29 21.33
C ALA A 222 -3.92 23.87 20.62
N LEU A 223 -4.41 22.66 20.87
CA LEU A 223 -5.63 22.14 20.26
C LEU A 223 -6.87 22.66 20.97
N ILE A 224 -7.67 23.42 20.26
CA ILE A 224 -8.98 23.92 20.72
C ILE A 224 -10.07 23.11 20.00
N PRO A 225 -10.93 22.38 20.72
CA PRO A 225 -12.06 21.69 20.10
C PRO A 225 -13.08 22.72 19.59
N VAL A 226 -13.50 22.55 18.34
CA VAL A 226 -14.58 23.34 17.74
C VAL A 226 -15.66 22.37 17.31
N SER A 227 -16.89 22.54 17.81
CA SER A 227 -18.08 21.82 17.35
C SER A 227 -18.93 22.77 16.51
N TYR A 228 -19.39 22.26 15.36
CA TYR A 228 -20.37 22.96 14.53
C TYR A 228 -21.62 22.07 14.45
N GLU A 229 -22.76 22.61 14.86
CA GLU A 229 -24.08 22.01 14.66
C GLU A 229 -24.67 22.60 13.37
N SER A 230 -24.94 21.73 12.38
CA SER A 230 -25.59 22.10 11.11
C SER A 230 -27.06 21.78 11.15
#